data_9ce06a5102dfe91d25a72ba8bcd065a8
#
_entry.id   9ce06a5102dfe91d25a72ba8bcd065a8
#
_cell.length_a   1.000
_cell.length_b   1.000
_cell.length_c   1.000
_cell.angle_alpha   90.00
_cell.angle_beta   90.00
_cell.angle_gamma   90.00
#
_symmetry.space_group_name_H-M   'P 1'
#
loop_
_entity.id
_entity.type
_entity.pdbx_description
1 polymer ?
#
loop_
_entity_poly.entity_id
_entity_poly.type
_entity_poly.pdbx_seq_one_letter_code
_entity_poly.pdbx_strand_id
1 'polypeptide(L)'
;MRGSEEKSTPDVLDSAQLVRIEAVHRGFLYQHLYAVGCLLLAQKASVEAVTVELDEDIELNSGQERIYVQVKTRLKPIILSDVSGALARFAELRNEHTDGRRQGSASFVIVANQAPGSHLQKMIEDNMLPADVRFIWPQSTAERHPALPPAWDTVADAAAWCIAQAEQLNFSLLSPESLIWKMAGLVQLAATGGDADGQHAFYTRDLPALFEQ
;
A
#
# COMPACT_ATOMS: atom_id res chain seq x y z
N MET A 1 18.91 -38.51 16.50
CA MET A 1 19.16 -37.18 17.06
C MET A 1 19.67 -36.30 15.94
N ARG A 2 18.83 -35.45 15.35
CA ARG A 2 19.27 -34.42 14.38
C ARG A 2 19.54 -33.16 15.21
N GLY A 3 20.80 -32.74 15.27
CA GLY A 3 21.18 -31.48 15.89
C GLY A 3 20.48 -30.33 15.18
N SER A 4 19.78 -29.51 15.91
CA SER A 4 19.33 -28.19 15.46
C SER A 4 20.58 -27.35 15.25
N GLU A 5 20.96 -27.13 13.98
CA GLU A 5 21.92 -26.07 13.65
C GLU A 5 21.27 -24.74 14.07
N GLU A 6 21.74 -24.18 15.17
CA GLU A 6 21.52 -22.77 15.50
C GLU A 6 22.09 -21.94 14.34
N LYS A 7 21.21 -21.36 13.52
CA LYS A 7 21.60 -20.34 12.55
C LYS A 7 22.19 -19.18 13.33
N SER A 8 23.50 -19.09 13.41
CA SER A 8 24.17 -17.93 13.98
C SER A 8 23.80 -16.69 13.17
N THR A 9 23.27 -15.68 13.84
CA THR A 9 23.06 -14.36 13.22
C THR A 9 24.41 -13.85 12.74
N PRO A 10 24.52 -13.33 11.50
CA PRO A 10 25.78 -12.77 11.02
C PRO A 10 26.29 -11.69 11.99
N ASP A 11 27.58 -11.66 12.24
CA ASP A 11 28.22 -10.61 13.04
C ASP A 11 28.14 -9.29 12.27
N VAL A 12 27.52 -8.26 12.85
CA VAL A 12 27.22 -6.99 12.20
C VAL A 12 27.96 -5.87 12.91
N LEU A 13 28.75 -5.08 12.16
CA LEU A 13 29.55 -3.99 12.70
C LEU A 13 28.69 -2.88 13.36
N ASP A 14 27.53 -2.54 12.80
CA ASP A 14 26.59 -1.54 13.33
C ASP A 14 25.15 -2.08 13.28
N SER A 15 24.70 -2.62 14.40
CA SER A 15 23.34 -3.15 14.56
C SER A 15 22.26 -2.07 14.44
N ALA A 16 22.53 -0.83 14.81
CA ALA A 16 21.57 0.26 14.69
C ALA A 16 21.39 0.68 13.22
N GLN A 17 22.47 0.63 12.44
CA GLN A 17 22.38 0.85 10.99
C GLN A 17 21.61 -0.28 10.30
N LEU A 18 21.87 -1.54 10.68
CA LEU A 18 21.10 -2.67 10.13
C LEU A 18 19.61 -2.50 10.36
N VAL A 19 19.19 -2.19 11.58
CA VAL A 19 17.77 -1.97 11.92
C VAL A 19 17.15 -0.85 11.06
N ARG A 20 17.90 0.23 10.80
CA ARG A 20 17.41 1.32 9.93
C ARG A 20 17.24 0.87 8.48
N ILE A 21 18.21 0.14 7.94
CA ILE A 21 18.16 -0.40 6.58
C ILE A 21 16.97 -1.37 6.43
N GLU A 22 16.84 -2.30 7.36
CA GLU A 22 15.72 -3.25 7.37
C GLU A 22 14.36 -2.54 7.45
N ALA A 23 14.25 -1.47 8.24
CA ALA A 23 13.02 -0.71 8.37
C ALA A 23 12.63 -0.03 7.05
N VAL A 24 13.59 0.53 6.31
CA VAL A 24 13.38 1.15 4.99
C VAL A 24 12.89 0.11 3.98
N HIS A 25 13.62 -1.01 3.85
CA HIS A 25 13.25 -2.07 2.90
C HIS A 25 11.90 -2.72 3.24
N ARG A 26 11.62 -2.92 4.52
CA ARG A 26 10.33 -3.41 4.99
C ARG A 26 9.20 -2.44 4.62
N GLY A 27 9.44 -1.13 4.75
CA GLY A 27 8.48 -0.09 4.37
C GLY A 27 8.12 -0.15 2.90
N PHE A 28 9.11 -0.14 2.02
CA PHE A 28 8.89 -0.23 0.57
C PHE A 28 8.22 -1.55 0.18
N LEU A 29 8.67 -2.68 0.72
CA LEU A 29 8.06 -3.96 0.37
C LEU A 29 6.60 -4.06 0.81
N TYR A 30 6.27 -3.54 2.00
CA TYR A 30 4.88 -3.48 2.46
C TYR A 30 4.01 -2.62 1.52
N GLN A 31 4.52 -1.45 1.12
CA GLN A 31 3.85 -0.53 0.20
C GLN A 31 3.62 -1.18 -1.18
N HIS A 32 4.63 -1.88 -1.73
CA HIS A 32 4.49 -2.59 -3.00
C HIS A 32 3.46 -3.72 -2.90
N LEU A 33 3.46 -4.49 -1.83
CA LEU A 33 2.45 -5.53 -1.61
C LEU A 33 1.05 -4.94 -1.42
N TYR A 34 0.95 -3.75 -0.81
CA TYR A 34 -0.35 -3.06 -0.72
C TYR A 34 -0.85 -2.63 -2.11
N ALA A 35 0.03 -2.11 -2.96
CA ALA A 35 -0.29 -1.82 -4.35
C ALA A 35 -0.70 -3.08 -5.14
N VAL A 36 0.02 -4.20 -4.98
CA VAL A 36 -0.38 -5.50 -5.56
C VAL A 36 -1.77 -5.92 -5.08
N GLY A 37 -2.06 -5.76 -3.80
CA GLY A 37 -3.39 -6.02 -3.25
C GLY A 37 -4.49 -5.17 -3.91
N CYS A 38 -4.22 -3.87 -4.16
CA CYS A 38 -5.12 -3.01 -4.91
C CYS A 38 -5.32 -3.51 -6.36
N LEU A 39 -4.25 -3.93 -7.04
CA LEU A 39 -4.32 -4.49 -8.40
C LEU A 39 -5.18 -5.76 -8.47
N LEU A 40 -5.05 -6.66 -7.49
CA LEU A 40 -5.86 -7.88 -7.40
C LEU A 40 -7.35 -7.60 -7.20
N LEU A 41 -7.69 -6.49 -6.55
CA LEU A 41 -9.07 -6.08 -6.30
C LEU A 41 -9.64 -5.15 -7.38
N ALA A 42 -8.79 -4.50 -8.18
CA ALA A 42 -9.15 -3.40 -9.08
C ALA A 42 -10.32 -3.74 -10.02
N GLN A 43 -10.28 -4.92 -10.66
CA GLN A 43 -11.31 -5.33 -11.61
C GLN A 43 -12.68 -5.51 -10.93
N LYS A 44 -12.71 -6.12 -9.74
CA LYS A 44 -13.96 -6.36 -8.98
C LYS A 44 -14.53 -5.06 -8.42
N ALA A 45 -13.69 -4.05 -8.21
CA ALA A 45 -14.05 -2.76 -7.62
C ALA A 45 -14.27 -1.65 -8.67
N SER A 46 -14.28 -1.98 -9.97
CA SER A 46 -14.47 -1.02 -11.07
C SER A 46 -13.43 0.11 -11.07
N VAL A 47 -12.20 -0.16 -10.63
CA VAL A 47 -11.06 0.74 -10.73
C VAL A 47 -10.50 0.65 -12.15
N GLU A 48 -10.27 1.77 -12.79
CA GLU A 48 -9.73 1.85 -14.16
C GLU A 48 -8.21 1.75 -14.19
N ALA A 49 -7.56 2.36 -13.20
CA ALA A 49 -6.10 2.35 -13.07
C ALA A 49 -5.66 2.42 -11.61
N VAL A 50 -4.53 1.76 -11.32
CA VAL A 50 -3.77 1.89 -10.08
C VAL A 50 -2.44 2.53 -10.44
N THR A 51 -2.14 3.67 -9.83
CA THR A 51 -0.87 4.40 -10.03
C THR A 51 -0.03 4.29 -8.77
N VAL A 52 1.28 4.22 -8.90
CA VAL A 52 2.22 4.09 -7.78
C VAL A 52 3.28 5.18 -7.83
N GLU A 53 3.65 5.73 -6.66
CA GLU A 53 4.71 6.74 -6.50
C GLU A 53 4.60 7.92 -7.49
N LEU A 54 3.40 8.49 -7.60
CA LEU A 54 3.19 9.70 -8.39
C LEU A 54 2.96 10.90 -7.46
N ASP A 55 1.73 11.14 -7.03
CA ASP A 55 1.43 12.18 -6.04
C ASP A 55 1.39 11.63 -4.61
N GLU A 56 0.99 10.36 -4.47
CA GLU A 56 1.00 9.60 -3.23
C GLU A 56 1.56 8.19 -3.48
N ASP A 57 1.73 7.41 -2.43
CA ASP A 57 2.28 6.05 -2.53
C ASP A 57 1.47 5.20 -3.52
N ILE A 58 0.13 5.33 -3.48
CA ILE A 58 -0.78 4.62 -4.39
C ILE A 58 -1.97 5.53 -4.68
N GLU A 59 -2.42 5.52 -5.94
CA GLU A 59 -3.65 6.20 -6.34
C GLU A 59 -4.55 5.21 -7.09
N LEU A 60 -5.83 5.20 -6.75
CA LEU A 60 -6.85 4.44 -7.45
C LEU A 60 -7.73 5.41 -8.23
N ASN A 61 -7.90 5.15 -9.52
CA ASN A 61 -8.76 5.95 -10.39
C ASN A 61 -9.97 5.11 -10.83
N SER A 62 -11.17 5.55 -10.50
CA SER A 62 -12.45 4.95 -10.89
C SER A 62 -13.29 5.91 -11.76
N GLY A 63 -12.63 6.69 -12.62
CA GLY A 63 -13.27 7.63 -13.55
C GLY A 63 -13.70 8.93 -12.87
N GLN A 64 -14.68 8.89 -11.98
CA GLN A 64 -15.21 10.07 -11.29
C GLN A 64 -14.59 10.29 -9.91
N GLU A 65 -13.89 9.30 -9.36
CA GLU A 65 -13.26 9.35 -8.04
C GLU A 65 -11.78 8.99 -8.11
N ARG A 66 -10.96 9.73 -7.37
CA ARG A 66 -9.57 9.39 -7.07
C ARG A 66 -9.41 9.12 -5.58
N ILE A 67 -8.80 7.98 -5.27
CA ILE A 67 -8.48 7.61 -3.91
C ILE A 67 -6.95 7.67 -3.77
N TYR A 68 -6.48 8.59 -2.94
CA TYR A 68 -5.06 8.76 -2.62
C TYR A 68 -4.73 7.98 -1.35
N VAL A 69 -3.74 7.12 -1.43
CA VAL A 69 -3.38 6.21 -0.34
C VAL A 69 -1.93 6.45 0.06
N GLN A 70 -1.74 6.81 1.32
CA GLN A 70 -0.42 6.88 1.95
C GLN A 70 -0.22 5.68 2.87
N VAL A 71 0.87 4.95 2.69
CA VAL A 71 1.22 3.78 3.49
C VAL A 71 2.25 4.14 4.57
N LYS A 72 2.02 3.72 5.80
CA LYS A 72 2.93 3.96 6.94
C LYS A 72 3.28 2.66 7.64
N THR A 73 4.56 2.34 7.69
CA THR A 73 5.07 1.19 8.44
C THR A 73 5.94 1.65 9.61
N ARG A 74 5.63 1.14 10.80
CA ARG A 74 6.35 1.45 12.03
C ARG A 74 6.47 0.19 12.89
N LEU A 75 7.43 0.21 13.82
CA LEU A 75 7.55 -0.81 14.88
C LEU A 75 6.78 -0.44 16.15
N LYS A 76 6.32 0.80 16.23
CA LYS A 76 5.59 1.38 17.38
C LYS A 76 4.25 1.92 16.88
N PRO A 77 3.28 2.18 17.77
CA PRO A 77 2.04 2.83 17.41
C PRO A 77 2.27 4.12 16.61
N ILE A 78 1.43 4.37 15.62
CA ILE A 78 1.52 5.54 14.74
C ILE A 78 1.16 6.80 15.53
N ILE A 79 1.99 7.82 15.44
CA ILE A 79 1.73 9.11 16.10
C ILE A 79 1.45 10.21 15.07
N LEU A 80 0.92 11.33 15.51
CA LEU A 80 0.51 12.44 14.62
C LEU A 80 1.65 12.93 13.73
N SER A 81 2.89 12.99 14.23
CA SER A 81 4.05 13.39 13.42
C SER A 81 4.41 12.40 12.31
N ASP A 82 4.00 11.13 12.40
CA ASP A 82 4.22 10.15 11.33
C ASP A 82 3.30 10.41 10.12
N VAL A 83 2.17 11.07 10.34
CA VAL A 83 1.12 11.28 9.33
C VAL A 83 0.92 12.75 8.95
N SER A 84 1.52 13.70 9.68
CA SER A 84 1.34 15.14 9.44
C SER A 84 1.73 15.56 8.03
N GLY A 85 2.80 15.00 7.46
CA GLY A 85 3.21 15.26 6.08
C GLY A 85 2.16 14.78 5.07
N ALA A 86 1.60 13.59 5.27
CA ALA A 86 0.53 13.05 4.44
C ALA A 86 -0.73 13.94 4.52
N LEU A 87 -1.13 14.35 5.73
CA LEU A 87 -2.28 15.23 5.91
C LEU A 87 -2.11 16.59 5.22
N ALA A 88 -0.89 17.15 5.25
CA ALA A 88 -0.57 18.37 4.52
C ALA A 88 -0.68 18.17 3.00
N ARG A 89 -0.10 17.07 2.48
CA ARG A 89 -0.19 16.72 1.06
C ARG A 89 -1.64 16.49 0.62
N PHE A 90 -2.42 15.79 1.41
CA PHE A 90 -3.85 15.61 1.16
C PHE A 90 -4.62 16.93 1.10
N ALA A 91 -4.25 17.92 1.90
CA ALA A 91 -4.85 19.24 1.83
C ALA A 91 -4.54 19.96 0.50
N GLU A 92 -3.31 19.82 -0.01
CA GLU A 92 -2.92 20.35 -1.32
C GLU A 92 -3.71 19.69 -2.45
N LEU A 93 -3.78 18.35 -2.47
CA LEU A 93 -4.53 17.59 -3.46
C LEU A 93 -6.02 17.92 -3.45
N ARG A 94 -6.61 18.04 -2.25
CA ARG A 94 -8.01 18.46 -2.08
C ARG A 94 -8.28 19.82 -2.71
N ASN A 95 -7.38 20.77 -2.50
CA ASN A 95 -7.49 22.10 -3.11
C ASN A 95 -7.43 22.02 -4.64
N GLU A 96 -6.57 21.19 -5.21
CA GLU A 96 -6.49 20.99 -6.65
C GLU A 96 -7.78 20.43 -7.26
N HIS A 97 -8.45 19.51 -6.57
CA HIS A 97 -9.77 19.02 -6.98
C HIS A 97 -10.85 20.10 -6.82
N THR A 98 -10.85 20.82 -5.69
CA THR A 98 -11.83 21.89 -5.42
C THR A 98 -11.71 23.02 -6.44
N ASP A 99 -10.50 23.38 -6.83
CA ASP A 99 -10.22 24.43 -7.80
C ASP A 99 -10.43 23.98 -9.27
N GLY A 100 -10.81 22.70 -9.49
CA GLY A 100 -11.02 22.12 -10.82
C GLY A 100 -9.72 21.89 -11.62
N ARG A 101 -8.55 21.99 -11.00
CA ARG A 101 -7.27 21.63 -11.63
C ARG A 101 -7.12 20.13 -11.82
N ARG A 102 -7.82 19.34 -10.98
CA ARG A 102 -7.98 17.90 -11.12
C ARG A 102 -9.46 17.57 -11.22
N GLN A 103 -9.80 16.66 -12.14
CA GLN A 103 -11.17 16.24 -12.36
C GLN A 103 -11.62 15.20 -11.33
N GLY A 104 -12.93 15.16 -11.08
CA GLY A 104 -13.56 14.19 -10.19
C GLY A 104 -13.44 14.54 -8.70
N SER A 105 -14.02 13.69 -7.88
CA SER A 105 -13.90 13.78 -6.42
C SER A 105 -12.61 13.14 -5.92
N ALA A 106 -12.17 13.54 -4.74
CA ALA A 106 -11.01 12.94 -4.07
C ALA A 106 -11.40 12.38 -2.71
N SER A 107 -10.84 11.23 -2.37
CA SER A 107 -10.83 10.68 -1.02
C SER A 107 -9.41 10.27 -0.63
N PHE A 108 -9.13 10.30 0.67
CA PHE A 108 -7.77 10.14 1.18
C PHE A 108 -7.72 9.04 2.23
N VAL A 109 -6.70 8.21 2.15
CA VAL A 109 -6.56 7.05 3.04
C VAL A 109 -5.14 6.97 3.57
N ILE A 110 -5.01 6.86 4.86
CA ILE A 110 -3.75 6.48 5.52
C ILE A 110 -3.87 5.01 5.92
N VAL A 111 -2.99 4.19 5.39
CA VAL A 111 -2.89 2.78 5.74
C VAL A 111 -1.66 2.58 6.61
N ALA A 112 -1.83 1.95 7.75
CA ALA A 112 -0.74 1.71 8.69
C ALA A 112 -0.69 0.24 9.12
N ASN A 113 0.53 -0.27 9.36
CA ASN A 113 0.75 -1.61 9.90
C ASN A 113 0.61 -1.68 11.42
N GLN A 114 0.45 -0.55 12.09
CA GLN A 114 0.28 -0.42 13.53
C GLN A 114 -0.93 0.45 13.85
N ALA A 115 -1.58 0.16 14.97
CA ALA A 115 -2.64 1.00 15.50
C ALA A 115 -2.14 2.41 15.83
N PRO A 116 -3.03 3.44 15.77
CA PRO A 116 -2.69 4.78 16.21
C PRO A 116 -2.39 4.80 17.72
N GLY A 117 -1.40 5.60 18.12
CA GLY A 117 -1.16 5.91 19.53
C GLY A 117 -2.31 6.73 20.13
N SER A 118 -2.42 6.77 21.44
CA SER A 118 -3.59 7.27 22.16
C SER A 118 -4.04 8.67 21.75
N HIS A 119 -3.12 9.59 21.44
CA HIS A 119 -3.49 10.94 21.00
C HIS A 119 -4.09 10.93 19.58
N LEU A 120 -3.47 10.25 18.63
CA LEU A 120 -3.99 10.15 17.28
C LEU A 120 -5.31 9.34 17.24
N GLN A 121 -5.40 8.29 18.05
CA GLN A 121 -6.64 7.53 18.21
C GLN A 121 -7.79 8.42 18.66
N LYS A 122 -7.57 9.24 19.68
CA LYS A 122 -8.58 10.19 20.14
C LYS A 122 -8.97 11.21 19.06
N MET A 123 -8.02 11.70 18.27
CA MET A 123 -8.34 12.61 17.15
C MET A 123 -9.23 11.92 16.10
N ILE A 124 -9.02 10.62 15.82
CA ILE A 124 -9.85 9.84 14.90
C ILE A 124 -11.27 9.67 15.50
N GLU A 125 -11.37 9.25 16.76
CA GLU A 125 -12.63 9.03 17.45
C GLU A 125 -13.47 10.30 17.60
N ASP A 126 -12.81 11.43 17.88
CA ASP A 126 -13.44 12.74 18.02
C ASP A 126 -13.72 13.43 16.65
N ASN A 127 -13.49 12.74 15.52
CA ASN A 127 -13.62 13.29 14.16
C ASN A 127 -12.84 14.60 13.94
N MET A 128 -11.65 14.71 14.49
CA MET A 128 -10.77 15.88 14.35
C MET A 128 -9.94 15.82 13.04
N LEU A 129 -9.91 14.71 12.34
CA LEU A 129 -9.35 14.62 10.99
C LEU A 129 -10.39 15.14 9.97
N PRO A 130 -9.93 15.60 8.78
CA PRO A 130 -10.85 15.94 7.69
C PRO A 130 -11.76 14.77 7.34
N ALA A 131 -13.05 15.03 7.07
CA ALA A 131 -14.08 14.02 6.90
C ALA A 131 -13.84 13.09 5.69
N ASP A 132 -13.03 13.52 4.73
CA ASP A 132 -12.61 12.76 3.54
C ASP A 132 -11.31 11.96 3.76
N VAL A 133 -10.74 12.00 4.97
CA VAL A 133 -9.54 11.22 5.35
C VAL A 133 -9.95 10.02 6.19
N ARG A 134 -9.59 8.84 5.74
CA ARG A 134 -9.78 7.58 6.48
C ARG A 134 -8.44 7.05 6.98
N PHE A 135 -8.45 6.48 8.18
CA PHE A 135 -7.29 5.83 8.76
C PHE A 135 -7.58 4.34 8.92
N ILE A 136 -6.74 3.47 8.32
CA ILE A 136 -6.92 2.01 8.29
C ILE A 136 -5.70 1.35 8.92
N TRP A 137 -5.92 0.46 9.89
CA TRP A 137 -4.91 -0.37 10.53
C TRP A 137 -5.46 -1.79 10.74
N PRO A 138 -4.66 -2.82 11.08
CA PRO A 138 -5.09 -4.22 11.04
C PRO A 138 -6.38 -4.54 11.80
N GLN A 139 -6.64 -3.88 12.92
CA GLN A 139 -7.83 -4.10 13.75
C GLN A 139 -8.90 -3.02 13.59
N SER A 140 -8.73 -2.11 12.60
CA SER A 140 -9.71 -1.04 12.38
C SER A 140 -11.04 -1.61 11.86
N THR A 141 -12.14 -1.04 12.34
CA THR A 141 -13.50 -1.33 11.84
C THR A 141 -13.96 -0.31 10.81
N ALA A 142 -13.07 0.60 10.38
CA ALA A 142 -13.39 1.61 9.39
C ALA A 142 -13.82 0.96 8.07
N GLU A 143 -14.90 1.48 7.49
CA GLU A 143 -15.34 1.05 6.16
C GLU A 143 -14.24 1.33 5.13
N ARG A 144 -13.95 0.36 4.30
CA ARG A 144 -12.93 0.43 3.26
C ARG A 144 -13.58 0.47 1.88
N HIS A 145 -12.97 1.21 0.98
CA HIS A 145 -13.34 1.09 -0.43
C HIS A 145 -13.06 -0.35 -0.91
N PRO A 146 -13.92 -0.96 -1.76
CA PRO A 146 -13.75 -2.35 -2.22
C PRO A 146 -12.41 -2.65 -2.90
N ALA A 147 -11.76 -1.65 -3.48
CA ALA A 147 -10.44 -1.79 -4.10
C ALA A 147 -9.27 -1.74 -3.11
N LEU A 148 -9.52 -1.42 -1.84
CA LEU A 148 -8.48 -1.35 -0.82
C LEU A 148 -8.38 -2.68 -0.07
N PRO A 149 -7.21 -3.34 -0.04
CA PRO A 149 -6.99 -4.50 0.82
C PRO A 149 -7.08 -4.12 2.31
N PRO A 150 -7.18 -5.09 3.24
CA PRO A 150 -7.00 -4.80 4.66
C PRO A 150 -5.59 -4.28 4.93
N ALA A 151 -5.40 -3.58 6.04
CA ALA A 151 -4.06 -3.38 6.56
C ALA A 151 -3.56 -4.67 7.24
N TRP A 152 -2.26 -4.89 7.23
CA TRP A 152 -1.62 -6.07 7.81
C TRP A 152 -0.57 -5.66 8.85
N ASP A 153 -0.35 -6.51 9.84
CA ASP A 153 0.67 -6.26 10.88
C ASP A 153 2.09 -6.36 10.32
N THR A 154 2.31 -7.32 9.40
CA THR A 154 3.63 -7.62 8.85
C THR A 154 3.63 -7.73 7.32
N VAL A 155 4.83 -7.67 6.72
CA VAL A 155 5.05 -7.97 5.30
C VAL A 155 4.66 -9.42 4.97
N ALA A 156 4.87 -10.36 5.90
CA ALA A 156 4.50 -11.76 5.70
C ALA A 156 2.98 -11.93 5.60
N ASP A 157 2.21 -11.22 6.44
CA ASP A 157 0.75 -11.23 6.38
C ASP A 157 0.25 -10.60 5.07
N ALA A 158 0.89 -9.51 4.63
CA ALA A 158 0.61 -8.88 3.33
C ALA A 158 0.82 -9.87 2.17
N ALA A 159 1.96 -10.55 2.14
CA ALA A 159 2.27 -11.53 1.11
C ALA A 159 1.29 -12.71 1.15
N ALA A 160 1.00 -13.27 2.33
CA ALA A 160 0.07 -14.37 2.50
C ALA A 160 -1.35 -14.01 2.03
N TRP A 161 -1.81 -12.80 2.35
CA TRP A 161 -3.11 -12.33 1.89
C TRP A 161 -3.16 -12.18 0.36
N CYS A 162 -2.14 -11.56 -0.25
CA CYS A 162 -2.06 -11.42 -1.71
C CYS A 162 -2.03 -12.78 -2.41
N ILE A 163 -1.27 -13.76 -1.89
CA ILE A 163 -1.20 -15.13 -2.41
C ILE A 163 -2.60 -15.77 -2.36
N ALA A 164 -3.31 -15.67 -1.24
CA ALA A 164 -4.66 -16.21 -1.10
C ALA A 164 -5.67 -15.53 -2.07
N GLN A 165 -5.50 -14.25 -2.40
CA GLN A 165 -6.30 -13.62 -3.45
C GLN A 165 -5.93 -14.13 -4.85
N ALA A 166 -4.64 -14.34 -5.11
CA ALA A 166 -4.16 -14.85 -6.40
C ALA A 166 -4.62 -16.30 -6.66
N GLU A 167 -4.79 -17.12 -5.63
CA GLU A 167 -5.36 -18.47 -5.73
C GLU A 167 -6.77 -18.49 -6.33
N GLN A 168 -7.49 -17.37 -6.25
CA GLN A 168 -8.83 -17.23 -6.81
C GLN A 168 -8.83 -16.85 -8.30
N LEU A 169 -7.65 -16.55 -8.88
CA LEU A 169 -7.50 -16.23 -10.29
C LEU A 169 -7.41 -17.54 -11.09
N ASN A 170 -8.38 -17.77 -11.97
CA ASN A 170 -8.49 -19.03 -12.73
C ASN A 170 -7.66 -19.06 -14.00
N PHE A 171 -6.87 -18.03 -14.28
CA PHE A 171 -6.21 -17.82 -15.57
C PHE A 171 -4.69 -17.61 -15.49
N SER A 172 -4.08 -17.60 -14.31
CA SER A 172 -2.63 -17.43 -14.20
C SER A 172 -1.90 -18.77 -14.48
N LEU A 173 -0.86 -18.71 -15.31
CA LEU A 173 0.06 -19.82 -15.55
C LEU A 173 1.13 -19.94 -14.45
N LEU A 174 1.32 -18.88 -13.68
CA LEU A 174 2.25 -18.86 -12.55
C LEU A 174 1.60 -19.44 -11.31
N SER A 175 2.41 -19.98 -10.40
CA SER A 175 1.92 -20.24 -9.05
C SER A 175 1.50 -18.91 -8.40
N PRO A 176 0.50 -18.90 -7.50
CA PRO A 176 0.07 -17.69 -6.81
C PRO A 176 1.23 -16.92 -6.17
N GLU A 177 2.14 -17.62 -5.51
CA GLU A 177 3.33 -17.01 -4.91
C GLU A 177 4.24 -16.34 -5.97
N SER A 178 4.54 -17.04 -7.07
CA SER A 178 5.36 -16.49 -8.16
C SER A 178 4.71 -15.27 -8.79
N LEU A 179 3.39 -15.27 -8.95
CA LEU A 179 2.65 -14.15 -9.47
C LEU A 179 2.79 -12.92 -8.56
N ILE A 180 2.63 -13.10 -7.24
CA ILE A 180 2.72 -11.99 -6.29
C ILE A 180 4.11 -11.36 -6.30
N TRP A 181 5.18 -12.17 -6.31
CA TRP A 181 6.54 -11.62 -6.34
C TRP A 181 6.88 -10.97 -7.68
N LYS A 182 6.37 -11.50 -8.80
CA LYS A 182 6.46 -10.83 -10.10
C LYS A 182 5.76 -9.48 -10.07
N MET A 183 4.53 -9.42 -9.58
CA MET A 183 3.76 -8.18 -9.50
C MET A 183 4.42 -7.15 -8.57
N ALA A 184 4.96 -7.57 -7.43
CA ALA A 184 5.72 -6.68 -6.54
C ALA A 184 6.98 -6.12 -7.23
N GLY A 185 7.66 -6.92 -8.05
CA GLY A 185 8.79 -6.48 -8.88
C GLY A 185 8.38 -5.46 -9.94
N LEU A 186 7.23 -5.64 -10.60
CA LEU A 186 6.70 -4.69 -11.57
C LEU A 186 6.29 -3.37 -10.90
N VAL A 187 5.65 -3.43 -9.74
CA VAL A 187 5.32 -2.24 -8.93
C VAL A 187 6.59 -1.49 -8.53
N GLN A 188 7.64 -2.21 -8.08
CA GLN A 188 8.93 -1.60 -7.76
C GLN A 188 9.54 -0.91 -9.00
N LEU A 189 9.50 -1.55 -10.17
CA LEU A 189 10.04 -0.98 -11.40
C LEU A 189 9.27 0.29 -11.79
N ALA A 190 7.94 0.25 -11.77
CA ALA A 190 7.08 1.41 -12.05
C ALA A 190 7.36 2.56 -11.06
N ALA A 191 7.49 2.24 -9.77
CA ALA A 191 7.80 3.23 -8.72
C ALA A 191 9.14 3.96 -8.94
N THR A 192 10.09 3.34 -9.65
CA THR A 192 11.37 4.00 -9.98
C THR A 192 11.35 4.80 -11.28
N GLY A 193 10.20 4.83 -11.99
CA GLY A 193 10.13 5.41 -13.34
C GLY A 193 11.00 4.66 -14.35
N GLY A 194 11.40 3.44 -14.04
CA GLY A 194 12.40 2.67 -14.79
C GLY A 194 11.83 1.80 -15.91
N ASP A 195 10.53 1.85 -16.18
CA ASP A 195 10.00 1.23 -17.39
C ASP A 195 10.24 2.10 -18.63
N ALA A 196 10.21 1.48 -19.82
CA ALA A 196 10.56 2.15 -21.08
C ALA A 196 9.67 3.36 -21.41
N ASP A 197 8.47 3.41 -20.84
CA ASP A 197 7.47 4.44 -21.07
C ASP A 197 7.31 5.41 -19.89
N GLY A 198 8.06 5.23 -18.78
CA GLY A 198 7.98 6.05 -17.56
C GLY A 198 6.59 6.02 -16.90
N GLN A 199 5.82 4.95 -17.14
CA GLN A 199 4.45 4.86 -16.65
C GLN A 199 4.45 4.33 -15.22
N HIS A 200 3.90 5.13 -14.31
CA HIS A 200 3.61 4.72 -12.94
C HIS A 200 2.26 4.01 -12.80
N ALA A 201 1.53 3.80 -13.90
CA ALA A 201 0.14 3.36 -13.90
C ALA A 201 -0.03 1.93 -14.44
N PHE A 202 -0.86 1.15 -13.76
CA PHE A 202 -1.36 -0.15 -14.18
C PHE A 202 -2.84 -0.02 -14.54
N TYR A 203 -3.18 -0.20 -15.81
CA TYR A 203 -4.57 -0.16 -16.25
C TYR A 203 -5.25 -1.50 -16.00
N THR A 204 -6.43 -1.48 -15.40
CA THR A 204 -7.18 -2.70 -15.05
C THR A 204 -7.48 -3.59 -16.25
N ARG A 205 -7.69 -2.99 -17.43
CA ARG A 205 -7.89 -3.73 -18.69
C ARG A 205 -6.69 -4.59 -19.10
N ASP A 206 -5.48 -4.23 -18.66
CA ASP A 206 -4.23 -4.89 -19.05
C ASP A 206 -3.78 -5.94 -18.01
N LEU A 207 -4.40 -5.94 -16.81
CA LEU A 207 -4.05 -6.86 -15.73
C LEU A 207 -4.18 -8.35 -16.10
N PRO A 208 -5.22 -8.82 -16.84
CA PRO A 208 -5.30 -10.21 -17.24
C PRO A 208 -4.03 -10.66 -17.99
N ALA A 209 -3.55 -9.88 -18.94
CA ALA A 209 -2.32 -10.19 -19.67
C ALA A 209 -1.07 -10.18 -18.77
N LEU A 210 -1.02 -9.29 -17.78
CA LEU A 210 0.07 -9.26 -16.79
C LEU A 210 0.04 -10.47 -15.86
N PHE A 211 -1.13 -11.02 -15.55
CA PHE A 211 -1.30 -12.18 -14.67
C PHE A 211 -1.05 -13.50 -15.41
N GLU A 212 -1.27 -13.54 -16.73
CA GLU A 212 -1.06 -14.74 -17.56
C GLU A 212 0.42 -14.97 -17.93
N GLN A 213 1.24 -13.94 -18.00
CA GLN A 213 2.66 -14.05 -18.36
C GLN A 213 3.51 -14.61 -17.22
#